data_ca8a649275935b76286e7ac9c0dd6195
#
_entry.id   ca8a649275935b76286e7ac9c0dd6195
#
_cell.length_a   1.000
_cell.length_b   1.000
_cell.length_c   1.000
_cell.angle_alpha   90.00
_cell.angle_beta   90.00
_cell.angle_gamma   90.00
#
_symmetry.space_group_name_H-M   'P 1'
#
loop_
_entity.id
_entity.type
_entity.pdbx_description
1 polymer ?
#
loop_
_entity_poly.entity_id
_entity_poly.type
_entity_poly.pdbx_seq_one_letter_code
_entity_poly.pdbx_strand_id
1 'polypeptide(L)'
;MDRMTSEALLFGPVFVGLGCRRGCGWEEIAGLVAAAFDEAALPDAARQLAALAAPAMKADEAGLAEAARALGLPLRFIEEDALLAAQDRVHTRSATVLAAVGLASVAEAAALAAAGPGSRLLLPRRSTPRATVALALPAVALLETRS
;
A
#
# COMPACT_ATOMS: atom_id res chain seq x y z
N MET A 1 19.64 2.57 -18.99
CA MET A 1 19.09 3.71 -18.30
C MET A 1 17.67 4.00 -18.68
N ASP A 2 17.47 4.30 -19.92
CA ASP A 2 16.13 4.62 -20.36
C ASP A 2 15.17 3.47 -20.20
N ARG A 3 15.66 2.26 -20.36
CA ARG A 3 14.80 1.11 -20.23
C ARG A 3 14.26 0.99 -18.81
N MET A 4 15.12 1.21 -17.82
CA MET A 4 14.67 1.12 -16.45
C MET A 4 13.67 2.22 -16.13
N THR A 5 13.91 3.42 -16.65
CA THR A 5 12.96 4.51 -16.47
C THR A 5 11.62 4.18 -17.10
N SER A 6 11.66 3.57 -18.29
CA SER A 6 10.44 3.18 -18.97
C SER A 6 9.67 2.13 -18.18
N GLU A 7 10.36 1.18 -17.59
CA GLU A 7 9.70 0.17 -16.79
C GLU A 7 9.03 0.78 -15.59
N ALA A 8 9.69 1.75 -14.94
CA ALA A 8 9.09 2.41 -13.80
C ALA A 8 7.83 3.15 -14.21
N LEU A 9 7.83 3.77 -15.37
CA LEU A 9 6.66 4.47 -15.86
C LEU A 9 5.51 3.53 -16.20
N LEU A 10 5.83 2.32 -16.68
CA LEU A 10 4.80 1.34 -16.99
C LEU A 10 4.07 0.87 -15.74
N PHE A 11 4.81 0.73 -14.63
CA PHE A 11 4.18 0.37 -13.38
C PHE A 11 3.36 1.54 -12.82
N GLY A 12 3.75 2.77 -13.18
CA GLY A 12 3.19 3.93 -12.56
C GLY A 12 3.65 4.01 -11.11
N PRO A 13 3.17 4.97 -10.34
CA PRO A 13 3.50 5.03 -8.92
C PRO A 13 2.85 3.86 -8.20
N VAL A 14 3.60 3.24 -7.29
CA VAL A 14 3.12 2.13 -6.50
C VAL A 14 2.67 2.65 -5.16
N PHE A 15 1.47 2.26 -4.73
CA PHE A 15 0.94 2.67 -3.45
C PHE A 15 0.96 1.49 -2.51
N VAL A 16 1.58 1.69 -1.34
CA VAL A 16 1.83 0.62 -0.37
C VAL A 16 0.86 0.83 0.78
N GLY A 17 -0.13 -0.04 0.88
CA GLY A 17 -1.06 0.02 1.99
C GLY A 17 -0.50 -0.71 3.19
N LEU A 18 -0.64 -0.13 4.36
CA LEU A 18 -0.09 -0.68 5.59
C LEU A 18 -1.15 -0.78 6.66
N GLY A 19 -1.09 -1.87 7.43
CA GLY A 19 -1.82 -2.00 8.67
C GLY A 19 -0.84 -2.50 9.72
N CYS A 20 -1.07 -2.17 10.98
CA CYS A 20 -0.19 -2.66 12.02
C CYS A 20 -0.92 -2.70 13.34
N ARG A 21 -0.43 -3.56 14.24
CA ARG A 21 -0.92 -3.61 15.61
C ARG A 21 -0.26 -2.51 16.40
N ARG A 22 -0.92 -2.11 17.48
CA ARG A 22 -0.40 -1.09 18.36
C ARG A 22 1.00 -1.46 18.81
N GLY A 23 1.93 -0.51 18.73
CA GLY A 23 3.30 -0.71 19.18
C GLY A 23 4.18 -1.51 18.24
N CYS A 24 3.72 -1.80 17.03
CA CYS A 24 4.56 -2.52 16.07
C CYS A 24 5.80 -1.71 15.73
N GLY A 25 6.96 -2.34 15.79
CA GLY A 25 8.21 -1.67 15.51
C GLY A 25 8.39 -1.36 14.04
N TRP A 26 9.14 -0.30 13.75
CA TRP A 26 9.34 0.13 12.37
C TRP A 26 10.11 -0.92 11.55
N GLU A 27 10.97 -1.70 12.22
CA GLU A 27 11.76 -2.71 11.50
C GLU A 27 10.86 -3.77 10.87
N GLU A 28 9.85 -4.19 11.59
CA GLU A 28 8.92 -5.18 11.05
C GLU A 28 8.14 -4.62 9.88
N ILE A 29 7.71 -3.37 9.99
CA ILE A 29 6.96 -2.73 8.92
C ILE A 29 7.85 -2.53 7.69
N ALA A 30 9.04 -1.97 7.87
CA ALA A 30 9.94 -1.71 6.74
C ALA A 30 10.38 -3.01 6.07
N GLY A 31 10.64 -4.05 6.87
CA GLY A 31 11.02 -5.35 6.33
C GLY A 31 9.91 -5.96 5.50
N LEU A 32 8.67 -5.80 5.95
CA LEU A 32 7.53 -6.33 5.23
C LEU A 32 7.34 -5.59 3.89
N VAL A 33 7.53 -4.26 3.89
CA VAL A 33 7.45 -3.49 2.65
C VAL A 33 8.53 -3.94 1.67
N ALA A 34 9.75 -4.11 2.14
CA ALA A 34 10.85 -4.56 1.27
C ALA A 34 10.54 -5.93 0.70
N ALA A 35 10.01 -6.84 1.51
CA ALA A 35 9.66 -8.18 1.04
C ALA A 35 8.55 -8.12 -0.01
N ALA A 36 7.59 -7.22 0.16
CA ALA A 36 6.52 -7.05 -0.82
C ALA A 36 7.06 -6.54 -2.15
N PHE A 37 7.98 -5.57 -2.09
CA PHE A 37 8.62 -5.08 -3.30
C PHE A 37 9.37 -6.20 -4.03
N ASP A 38 10.07 -7.05 -3.27
CA ASP A 38 10.79 -8.16 -3.86
C ASP A 38 9.82 -9.16 -4.49
N GLU A 39 8.76 -9.48 -3.80
CA GLU A 39 7.78 -10.42 -4.32
C GLU A 39 7.15 -9.91 -5.61
N ALA A 40 6.87 -8.61 -5.68
CA ALA A 40 6.31 -8.01 -6.88
C ALA A 40 7.36 -7.74 -7.94
N ALA A 41 8.62 -8.01 -7.65
CA ALA A 41 9.74 -7.83 -8.58
C ALA A 41 9.82 -6.40 -9.11
N LEU A 42 9.62 -5.42 -8.22
CA LEU A 42 9.66 -4.03 -8.64
C LEU A 42 11.09 -3.57 -8.87
N PRO A 43 11.36 -2.85 -9.97
CA PRO A 43 12.67 -2.27 -10.17
C PRO A 43 12.94 -1.15 -9.18
N ASP A 44 14.21 -0.83 -8.97
CA ASP A 44 14.59 0.17 -7.97
C ASP A 44 13.92 1.51 -8.20
N ALA A 45 13.80 1.92 -9.45
CA ALA A 45 13.15 3.20 -9.75
C ALA A 45 11.71 3.23 -9.28
N ALA A 46 10.99 2.12 -9.44
CA ALA A 46 9.61 2.05 -8.98
C ALA A 46 9.53 2.09 -7.47
N ARG A 47 10.47 1.43 -6.78
CA ARG A 47 10.48 1.44 -5.32
C ARG A 47 10.71 2.83 -4.77
N GLN A 48 11.57 3.61 -5.43
CA GLN A 48 11.87 4.96 -4.99
C GLN A 48 10.72 5.93 -5.18
N LEU A 49 9.81 5.61 -6.08
CA LEU A 49 8.66 6.44 -6.35
C LEU A 49 7.40 6.00 -5.59
N ALA A 50 7.52 4.96 -4.79
CA ALA A 50 6.38 4.46 -4.06
C ALA A 50 5.93 5.42 -2.96
N ALA A 51 4.68 5.30 -2.55
CA ALA A 51 4.14 6.06 -1.44
C ALA A 51 3.43 5.11 -0.49
N LEU A 52 3.61 5.36 0.80
CA LEU A 52 2.98 4.55 1.83
C LEU A 52 1.63 5.14 2.22
N ALA A 53 0.68 4.29 2.57
CA ALA A 53 -0.64 4.72 2.99
C ALA A 53 -1.11 3.84 4.14
N ALA A 54 -1.67 4.44 5.17
CA ALA A 54 -2.18 3.73 6.32
C ALA A 54 -3.49 4.37 6.76
N PRO A 55 -4.34 3.65 7.51
CA PRO A 55 -5.59 4.25 7.97
C PRO A 55 -5.31 5.40 8.95
N ALA A 56 -6.12 6.44 8.86
CA ALA A 56 -5.95 7.62 9.70
C ALA A 56 -6.04 7.26 11.19
N MET A 57 -6.78 6.22 11.54
CA MET A 57 -6.87 5.79 12.93
C MET A 57 -5.55 5.32 13.49
N LYS A 58 -4.57 5.05 12.63
CA LYS A 58 -3.23 4.62 13.05
C LYS A 58 -2.21 5.76 13.03
N ALA A 59 -2.66 7.01 12.94
CA ALA A 59 -1.74 8.14 12.84
C ALA A 59 -0.84 8.26 14.08
N ASP A 60 -1.25 7.71 15.21
CA ASP A 60 -0.46 7.77 16.44
C ASP A 60 0.63 6.72 16.53
N GLU A 61 0.68 5.78 15.58
CA GLU A 61 1.66 4.70 15.65
C GLU A 61 3.01 5.18 15.14
N ALA A 62 3.95 5.35 16.07
CA ALA A 62 5.26 5.88 15.74
C ALA A 62 6.00 4.98 14.74
N GLY A 63 5.76 3.66 14.80
CA GLY A 63 6.43 2.74 13.90
C GLY A 63 6.17 3.02 12.44
N LEU A 64 4.97 3.54 12.11
CA LEU A 64 4.66 3.88 10.71
C LEU A 64 5.53 5.03 10.23
N ALA A 65 5.62 6.10 11.01
CA ALA A 65 6.44 7.25 10.62
C ALA A 65 7.91 6.89 10.56
N GLU A 66 8.37 6.07 11.50
CA GLU A 66 9.77 5.65 11.52
C GLU A 66 10.09 4.77 10.32
N ALA A 67 9.18 3.88 9.95
CA ALA A 67 9.38 3.04 8.77
C ALA A 67 9.44 3.89 7.51
N ALA A 68 8.57 4.90 7.40
CA ALA A 68 8.57 5.80 6.26
C ALA A 68 9.90 6.51 6.13
N ARG A 69 10.45 6.99 7.26
CA ARG A 69 11.75 7.65 7.25
C ARG A 69 12.85 6.69 6.84
N ALA A 70 12.83 5.48 7.38
CA ALA A 70 13.86 4.49 7.06
C ALA A 70 13.83 4.11 5.60
N LEU A 71 12.65 4.04 5.00
CA LEU A 71 12.50 3.69 3.60
C LEU A 71 12.68 4.90 2.68
N GLY A 72 12.64 6.09 3.23
CA GLY A 72 12.74 7.32 2.41
C GLY A 72 11.51 7.56 1.57
N LEU A 73 10.33 7.14 2.03
CA LEU A 73 9.10 7.23 1.28
C LEU A 73 8.08 8.09 2.01
N PRO A 74 7.21 8.80 1.27
CA PRO A 74 6.15 9.58 1.91
C PRO A 74 5.11 8.66 2.52
N LEU A 75 4.47 9.14 3.56
CA LEU A 75 3.41 8.40 4.26
C LEU A 75 2.16 9.27 4.30
N ARG A 76 1.04 8.71 3.84
CA ARG A 76 -0.25 9.38 3.88
C ARG A 76 -1.19 8.59 4.77
N PHE A 77 -2.08 9.30 5.45
CA PHE A 77 -3.12 8.64 6.24
C PHE A 77 -4.44 8.78 5.51
N ILE A 78 -5.15 7.66 5.40
CA ILE A 78 -6.37 7.57 4.61
C ILE A 78 -7.56 7.59 5.54
N GLU A 79 -8.50 8.49 5.28
CA GLU A 79 -9.69 8.62 6.10
C GLU A 79 -10.62 7.44 5.91
N GLU A 80 -11.47 7.22 6.90
CA GLU A 80 -12.33 6.05 6.92
C GLU A 80 -13.26 5.97 5.71
N ASP A 81 -13.82 7.08 5.28
CA ASP A 81 -14.74 7.05 4.15
C ASP A 81 -14.03 6.63 2.86
N ALA A 82 -12.77 7.02 2.68
CA ALA A 82 -12.00 6.59 1.52
C ALA A 82 -11.70 5.10 1.60
N LEU A 83 -11.42 4.60 2.80
CA LEU A 83 -11.20 3.16 2.98
C LEU A 83 -12.46 2.38 2.65
N LEU A 84 -13.61 2.86 3.08
CA LEU A 84 -14.88 2.20 2.80
C LEU A 84 -15.18 2.20 1.31
N ALA A 85 -14.86 3.29 0.63
CA ALA A 85 -15.10 3.39 -0.81
C ALA A 85 -14.27 2.39 -1.60
N ALA A 86 -13.15 1.93 -1.05
CA ALA A 86 -12.28 0.97 -1.74
C ALA A 86 -12.64 -0.49 -1.43
N GLN A 87 -13.64 -0.72 -0.58
CA GLN A 87 -13.98 -2.05 -0.07
C GLN A 87 -14.28 -3.07 -1.16
N ASP A 88 -14.96 -2.67 -2.20
CA ASP A 88 -15.40 -3.61 -3.22
C ASP A 88 -14.25 -4.10 -4.10
N ARG A 89 -13.07 -3.50 -3.95
CA ARG A 89 -11.91 -3.90 -4.76
C ARG A 89 -10.87 -4.70 -3.98
N VAL A 90 -11.11 -4.95 -2.69
CA VAL A 90 -10.14 -5.71 -1.90
C VAL A 90 -10.29 -7.19 -2.21
N HIS A 91 -9.16 -7.91 -2.16
CA HIS A 91 -9.12 -9.35 -2.42
C HIS A 91 -9.27 -10.16 -1.14
N THR A 92 -8.68 -9.69 -0.05
CA THR A 92 -8.64 -10.45 1.18
C THR A 92 -9.73 -9.98 2.11
N ARG A 93 -10.56 -10.91 2.57
CA ARG A 93 -11.61 -10.60 3.51
C ARG A 93 -11.36 -11.34 4.81
N SER A 94 -11.44 -10.62 5.90
CA SER A 94 -11.22 -11.17 7.23
C SER A 94 -12.44 -10.92 8.08
N ALA A 95 -13.01 -11.96 8.62
CA ALA A 95 -14.20 -11.83 9.47
C ALA A 95 -13.90 -10.94 10.67
N THR A 96 -12.71 -11.06 11.23
CA THR A 96 -12.34 -10.26 12.39
C THR A 96 -12.25 -8.78 12.05
N VAL A 97 -11.58 -8.47 10.94
CA VAL A 97 -11.44 -7.08 10.51
C VAL A 97 -12.81 -6.52 10.15
N LEU A 98 -13.59 -7.28 9.42
CA LEU A 98 -14.90 -6.83 8.99
C LEU A 98 -15.80 -6.53 10.20
N ALA A 99 -15.78 -7.42 11.19
CA ALA A 99 -16.61 -7.23 12.37
C ALA A 99 -16.14 -6.04 13.21
N ALA A 100 -14.84 -5.83 13.30
CA ALA A 100 -14.30 -4.79 14.16
C ALA A 100 -14.42 -3.40 13.55
N VAL A 101 -14.16 -3.27 12.25
CA VAL A 101 -14.09 -1.95 11.62
C VAL A 101 -14.91 -1.82 10.36
N GLY A 102 -15.59 -2.90 9.95
CA GLY A 102 -16.39 -2.88 8.74
C GLY A 102 -15.56 -2.90 7.48
N LEU A 103 -14.30 -3.28 7.58
CA LEU A 103 -13.39 -3.35 6.43
C LEU A 103 -12.86 -4.76 6.26
N ALA A 104 -12.75 -5.19 4.99
CA ALA A 104 -12.28 -6.54 4.69
C ALA A 104 -10.78 -6.68 4.89
N SER A 105 -10.01 -5.77 4.33
CA SER A 105 -8.56 -5.75 4.51
C SER A 105 -8.12 -4.30 4.51
N VAL A 106 -7.60 -3.87 5.66
CA VAL A 106 -7.22 -2.48 5.82
C VAL A 106 -6.03 -2.12 4.93
N ALA A 107 -5.07 -3.03 4.81
CA ALA A 107 -3.89 -2.74 3.98
C ALA A 107 -4.28 -2.62 2.51
N GLU A 108 -5.13 -3.53 2.03
CA GLU A 108 -5.57 -3.47 0.63
C GLU A 108 -6.41 -2.22 0.38
N ALA A 109 -7.32 -1.92 1.31
CA ALA A 109 -8.17 -0.75 1.16
C ALA A 109 -7.35 0.53 1.18
N ALA A 110 -6.34 0.62 2.04
CA ALA A 110 -5.49 1.81 2.10
C ALA A 110 -4.70 1.99 0.81
N ALA A 111 -4.15 0.89 0.27
CA ALA A 111 -3.41 0.97 -0.99
C ALA A 111 -4.32 1.41 -2.14
N LEU A 112 -5.50 0.82 -2.24
CA LEU A 112 -6.43 1.16 -3.31
C LEU A 112 -6.97 2.58 -3.18
N ALA A 113 -7.26 3.00 -1.95
CA ALA A 113 -7.75 4.36 -1.72
C ALA A 113 -6.70 5.39 -2.09
N ALA A 114 -5.45 5.13 -1.74
CA ALA A 114 -4.36 6.04 -2.07
C ALA A 114 -4.13 6.10 -3.58
N ALA A 115 -4.26 4.96 -4.26
CA ALA A 115 -4.05 4.90 -5.70
C ALA A 115 -5.21 5.49 -6.49
N GLY A 116 -6.38 5.61 -5.88
CA GLY A 116 -7.49 6.35 -6.47
C GLY A 116 -8.48 5.49 -7.24
N PRO A 117 -9.47 6.13 -7.84
CA PRO A 117 -10.51 5.40 -8.57
C PRO A 117 -9.93 4.60 -9.71
N GLY A 118 -10.46 3.41 -9.91
CA GLY A 118 -10.00 2.54 -10.99
C GLY A 118 -8.69 1.83 -10.70
N SER A 119 -8.13 2.02 -9.52
CA SER A 119 -6.89 1.34 -9.16
C SER A 119 -7.12 -0.14 -8.95
N ARG A 120 -6.03 -0.91 -8.98
CA ARG A 120 -6.10 -2.34 -8.78
C ARG A 120 -4.93 -2.80 -7.94
N LEU A 121 -5.08 -3.94 -7.30
CA LEU A 121 -4.00 -4.49 -6.49
C LEU A 121 -2.92 -5.10 -7.39
N LEU A 122 -1.69 -4.76 -7.09
CA LEU A 122 -0.54 -5.40 -7.69
C LEU A 122 -0.16 -6.62 -6.87
N LEU A 123 -0.26 -6.50 -5.55
CA LEU A 123 0.03 -7.60 -4.63
C LEU A 123 -1.02 -7.57 -3.53
N PRO A 124 -1.78 -8.66 -3.36
CA PRO A 124 -2.74 -8.73 -2.26
C PRO A 124 -2.03 -8.77 -0.92
N ARG A 125 -2.81 -8.70 0.15
CA ARG A 125 -2.28 -8.61 1.50
C ARG A 125 -1.25 -9.68 1.81
N ARG A 126 -0.15 -9.23 2.40
CA ARG A 126 0.85 -10.09 3.03
C ARG A 126 1.00 -9.64 4.46
N SER A 127 1.33 -10.56 5.37
CA SER A 127 1.38 -10.22 6.79
C SER A 127 2.54 -10.84 7.51
N THR A 128 2.94 -10.16 8.57
CA THR A 128 3.74 -10.69 9.65
C THR A 128 2.82 -10.75 10.86
N PRO A 129 3.27 -11.22 12.02
CA PRO A 129 2.38 -11.24 13.19
C PRO A 129 1.82 -9.89 13.58
N ARG A 130 2.51 -8.78 13.28
CA ARG A 130 2.07 -7.47 13.75
C ARG A 130 1.80 -6.47 12.66
N ALA A 131 2.03 -6.81 11.40
CA ALA A 131 1.87 -5.84 10.32
C ALA A 131 1.31 -6.50 9.07
N THR A 132 0.67 -5.69 8.24
CA THR A 132 0.17 -6.14 6.94
C THR A 132 0.57 -5.14 5.88
N VAL A 133 0.72 -5.61 4.65
CA VAL A 133 1.08 -4.79 3.51
C VAL A 133 0.31 -5.25 2.28
N ALA A 134 0.00 -4.32 1.39
CA ALA A 134 -0.53 -4.63 0.07
C ALA A 134 -0.04 -3.56 -0.88
N LEU A 135 0.05 -3.90 -2.16
CA LEU A 135 0.50 -2.96 -3.18
C LEU A 135 -0.60 -2.73 -4.19
N ALA A 136 -0.76 -1.48 -4.62
CA ALA A 136 -1.76 -1.13 -5.63
C ALA A 136 -1.16 -0.20 -6.67
N LEU A 137 -1.73 -0.27 -7.85
CA LEU A 137 -1.37 0.59 -8.97
C LEU A 137 -2.56 1.47 -9.34
N PRO A 138 -2.31 2.71 -9.76
CA PRO A 138 -3.40 3.58 -10.21
C PRO A 138 -3.92 3.12 -11.56
N ALA A 139 -4.99 3.74 -12.03
CA ALA A 139 -5.61 3.41 -13.31
C ALA A 139 -4.81 3.98 -14.47
N VAL A 140 -3.55 3.56 -14.59
CA VAL A 140 -2.67 4.12 -15.60
C VAL A 140 -2.97 3.61 -16.99
N ALA A 141 -3.51 2.42 -17.05
CA ALA A 141 -3.81 1.83 -18.36
C ALA A 141 -4.72 2.71 -19.19
N LEU A 142 -5.56 3.50 -18.53
CA LEU A 142 -6.45 4.39 -19.23
C LEU A 142 -5.71 5.46 -19.98
N LEU A 143 -4.60 5.91 -19.43
CA LEU A 143 -3.83 6.97 -20.05
C LEU A 143 -3.14 6.48 -21.30
N GLU A 144 -2.69 5.25 -21.26
CA GLU A 144 -1.93 4.73 -22.37
C GLU A 144 -2.81 4.40 -23.55
N THR A 145 -4.00 3.96 -23.29
CA THR A 145 -4.88 3.59 -24.38
C THR A 145 -5.29 4.77 -25.20
N ARG A 146 -5.04 5.94 -24.70
CA ARG A 146 -5.40 7.09 -25.43
C ARG A 146 -4.40 7.58 -26.39
N SER A 147 -3.22 7.09 -26.38
CA SER A 147 -2.15 7.60 -27.24
C SER A 147 -2.25 7.16 -28.66
#